data_34d883a45212811cca1f7935ad451c8c
#
_entry.id   34d883a45212811cca1f7935ad451c8c
#
_cell.length_a   1.000
_cell.length_b   1.000
_cell.length_c   1.000
_cell.angle_alpha   90.00
_cell.angle_beta   90.00
_cell.angle_gamma   90.00
#
_symmetry.space_group_name_H-M   'P 1'
#
loop_
_entity.id
_entity.type
_entity.pdbx_description
1 polymer ?
#
loop_
_entity_poly.entity_id
_entity_poly.type
_entity_poly.pdbx_seq_one_letter_code
_entity_poly.pdbx_strand_id
1 'polypeptide(L)'
;MYGDVPFSQIVRTLNKMLPAATCGESVQNSAQTVSFAPPAERVVDKGTHQAHVLVGGPAYAGTDPRRFALIILNNMLGGPGMNSRLNLALREKAGLVYSVDSYLNTYPDTGFWNVYFGCDTHDVKRCRRLLERELCRFIDKPLTAAQLAAAKKQLCGQVGISTDASEGHALALGKTFAHYGLHRDIERIVSAINAVTADEVQRVAAEVYAPDHLTTLIYL
;
A
#
# COMPACT_ATOMS: atom_id res chain seq x y z
N MET A 1 9.65 11.61 19.27
CA MET A 1 8.82 11.59 20.48
C MET A 1 7.57 12.41 20.23
N TYR A 2 6.44 11.97 20.73
CA TYR A 2 5.14 12.63 20.63
C TYR A 2 4.48 12.56 22.01
N GLY A 3 4.01 13.68 22.56
CA GLY A 3 3.38 13.73 23.89
C GLY A 3 3.53 15.11 24.53
N ASP A 4 2.96 15.25 25.71
CA ASP A 4 2.94 16.50 26.48
C ASP A 4 4.24 16.65 27.33
N VAL A 5 5.37 16.72 26.62
CA VAL A 5 6.69 16.91 27.24
C VAL A 5 7.36 18.12 26.58
N PRO A 6 7.90 19.08 27.37
CA PRO A 6 8.59 20.24 26.82
C PRO A 6 9.74 19.82 25.89
N PHE A 7 9.79 20.41 24.71
CA PHE A 7 10.80 20.08 23.68
C PHE A 7 12.24 20.18 24.20
N SER A 8 12.52 21.19 25.04
CA SER A 8 13.84 21.37 25.69
C SER A 8 14.24 20.18 26.57
N GLN A 9 13.26 19.53 27.24
CA GLN A 9 13.52 18.34 28.05
C GLN A 9 13.82 17.12 27.18
N ILE A 10 13.12 16.99 26.06
CA ILE A 10 13.39 15.93 25.06
C ILE A 10 14.82 16.07 24.52
N VAL A 11 15.19 17.27 24.08
CA VAL A 11 16.54 17.56 23.55
C VAL A 11 17.62 17.25 24.60
N ARG A 12 17.42 17.71 25.86
CA ARG A 12 18.38 17.44 26.95
C ARG A 12 18.54 15.94 27.22
N THR A 13 17.44 15.20 27.23
CA THR A 13 17.46 13.75 27.43
C THR A 13 18.18 13.04 26.31
N LEU A 14 17.86 13.36 25.05
CA LEU A 14 18.52 12.78 23.88
C LEU A 14 20.01 13.08 23.83
N ASN A 15 20.43 14.32 24.10
CA ASN A 15 21.85 14.69 24.13
C ASN A 15 22.62 13.96 25.24
N LYS A 16 21.95 13.63 26.36
CA LYS A 16 22.56 12.84 27.43
C LYS A 16 22.66 11.34 27.07
N MET A 17 21.67 10.82 26.36
CA MET A 17 21.62 9.38 25.99
C MET A 17 22.41 9.05 24.74
N LEU A 18 22.57 10.00 23.83
CA LEU A 18 23.30 9.90 22.57
C LEU A 18 24.55 10.82 22.62
N PRO A 19 25.57 10.47 23.44
CA PRO A 19 26.79 11.28 23.48
C PRO A 19 27.44 11.19 22.10
N ALA A 20 27.50 12.34 21.41
CA ALA A 20 28.23 12.53 20.16
C ALA A 20 28.21 11.29 19.25
N ALA A 21 27.03 10.91 18.77
CA ALA A 21 26.98 10.13 17.55
C ALA A 21 27.70 10.99 16.51
N THR A 22 28.97 10.66 16.26
CA THR A 22 29.67 11.21 15.11
C THR A 22 28.77 10.88 13.94
N CYS A 23 28.15 11.90 13.34
CA CYS A 23 27.49 11.72 12.05
C CYS A 23 28.56 11.12 11.16
N GLY A 24 28.50 9.79 10.93
CA GLY A 24 29.27 9.18 9.89
C GLY A 24 29.01 9.96 8.61
N GLU A 25 29.97 10.07 7.76
CA GLU A 25 29.78 10.67 6.44
C GLU A 25 28.46 10.18 5.89
N SER A 26 27.56 11.10 5.50
CA SER A 26 26.29 10.73 4.92
C SER A 26 26.62 9.87 3.70
N VAL A 27 26.34 8.57 3.81
CA VAL A 27 26.39 7.70 2.64
C VAL A 27 25.33 8.26 1.71
N GLN A 28 25.77 9.06 0.74
CA GLN A 28 24.91 9.41 -0.38
C GLN A 28 24.63 8.09 -1.08
N ASN A 29 23.56 7.45 -0.69
CA ASN A 29 23.01 6.36 -1.49
C ASN A 29 22.67 6.99 -2.84
N SER A 30 23.57 6.81 -3.81
CA SER A 30 23.23 7.03 -5.20
C SER A 30 21.98 6.19 -5.44
N ALA A 31 20.87 6.84 -5.81
CA ALA A 31 19.63 6.18 -6.12
C ALA A 31 19.95 5.06 -7.13
N GLN A 32 19.98 3.82 -6.65
CA GLN A 32 20.16 2.67 -7.52
C GLN A 32 18.89 2.55 -8.33
N THR A 33 19.00 2.56 -9.65
CA THR A 33 17.88 2.27 -10.52
C THR A 33 17.41 0.85 -10.23
N VAL A 34 16.28 0.72 -9.57
CA VAL A 34 15.68 -0.58 -9.28
C VAL A 34 15.18 -1.17 -10.59
N SER A 35 15.75 -2.28 -11.04
CA SER A 35 15.21 -3.05 -12.14
C SER A 35 14.34 -4.16 -11.58
N PHE A 36 13.13 -4.27 -12.10
CA PHE A 36 12.23 -5.36 -11.74
C PHE A 36 12.46 -6.55 -12.68
N ALA A 37 12.44 -7.77 -12.12
CA ALA A 37 12.43 -8.98 -12.93
C ALA A 37 11.15 -9.03 -13.78
N PRO A 38 11.19 -9.66 -14.97
CA PRO A 38 9.98 -9.89 -15.75
C PRO A 38 8.90 -10.60 -14.93
N PRO A 39 7.62 -10.34 -15.19
CA PRO A 39 6.52 -11.04 -14.57
C PRO A 39 6.66 -12.55 -14.69
N ALA A 40 6.35 -13.27 -13.62
CA ALA A 40 6.53 -14.71 -13.56
C ALA A 40 5.47 -15.37 -12.68
N GLU A 41 5.20 -16.64 -12.92
CA GLU A 41 4.45 -17.48 -12.01
C GLU A 41 5.39 -18.51 -11.39
N ARG A 42 5.38 -18.60 -10.06
CA ARG A 42 6.17 -19.56 -9.31
C ARG A 42 5.28 -20.33 -8.34
N VAL A 43 5.28 -21.65 -8.48
CA VAL A 43 4.61 -22.55 -7.54
C VAL A 43 5.68 -23.28 -6.73
N VAL A 44 5.53 -23.30 -5.43
CA VAL A 44 6.46 -23.98 -4.50
C VAL A 44 5.63 -24.87 -3.58
N ASP A 45 5.87 -26.15 -3.63
CA ASP A 45 5.27 -27.10 -2.71
C ASP A 45 6.00 -27.05 -1.36
N LYS A 46 5.26 -26.72 -0.30
CA LYS A 46 5.71 -26.67 1.09
C LYS A 46 4.96 -27.67 1.97
N GLY A 47 4.06 -28.44 1.38
CA GLY A 47 3.20 -29.38 2.11
C GLY A 47 2.24 -28.70 3.08
N THR A 48 1.78 -27.49 2.75
CA THR A 48 0.85 -26.74 3.61
C THR A 48 -0.58 -27.22 3.39
N HIS A 49 -1.43 -27.20 4.44
CA HIS A 49 -2.84 -27.56 4.32
C HIS A 49 -3.63 -26.58 3.43
N GLN A 50 -3.23 -25.33 3.39
CA GLN A 50 -3.82 -24.28 2.57
C GLN A 50 -2.80 -23.73 1.57
N ALA A 51 -3.28 -23.35 0.41
CA ALA A 51 -2.50 -22.56 -0.53
C ALA A 51 -2.40 -21.11 -0.06
N HIS A 52 -1.20 -20.57 -0.10
CA HIS A 52 -0.92 -19.16 0.12
C HIS A 52 -0.55 -18.51 -1.21
N VAL A 53 -1.34 -17.55 -1.63
CA VAL A 53 -1.19 -16.91 -2.94
C VAL A 53 -0.85 -15.44 -2.77
N LEU A 54 0.19 -15.01 -3.45
CA LEU A 54 0.61 -13.62 -3.54
C LEU A 54 0.67 -13.23 -5.01
N VAL A 55 -0.08 -12.18 -5.37
CA VAL A 55 -0.10 -11.62 -6.72
C VAL A 55 0.26 -10.15 -6.62
N GLY A 56 1.23 -9.68 -7.38
CA GLY A 56 1.64 -8.29 -7.32
C GLY A 56 2.67 -7.91 -8.35
N GLY A 57 3.11 -6.67 -8.29
CA GLY A 57 4.07 -6.11 -9.23
C GLY A 57 4.66 -4.78 -8.75
N PRO A 58 5.44 -4.13 -9.62
CA PRO A 58 5.98 -2.80 -9.37
C PRO A 58 4.89 -1.77 -9.09
N ALA A 59 5.22 -0.81 -8.26
CA ALA A 59 4.38 0.34 -7.96
C ALA A 59 5.21 1.62 -7.93
N TYR A 60 4.55 2.75 -7.69
CA TYR A 60 5.19 4.06 -7.67
C TYR A 60 6.03 4.28 -6.43
N ALA A 61 7.13 5.00 -6.61
CA ALA A 61 7.92 5.53 -5.51
C ALA A 61 7.10 6.48 -4.61
N GLY A 62 7.55 6.64 -3.38
CA GLY A 62 6.89 7.53 -2.42
C GLY A 62 6.93 9.00 -2.79
N THR A 63 7.78 9.41 -3.73
CA THR A 63 7.88 10.77 -4.27
C THR A 63 6.97 11.00 -5.49
N ASP A 64 6.47 9.93 -6.14
CA ASP A 64 5.62 10.04 -7.33
C ASP A 64 4.19 10.47 -6.95
N PRO A 65 3.65 11.54 -7.55
CA PRO A 65 2.29 12.01 -7.27
C PRO A 65 1.20 10.99 -7.62
N ARG A 66 1.41 10.11 -8.61
CA ARG A 66 0.47 9.06 -9.02
C ARG A 66 0.18 8.06 -7.90
N ARG A 67 1.05 7.98 -6.89
CA ARG A 67 0.82 7.13 -5.71
C ARG A 67 -0.53 7.38 -5.03
N PHE A 68 -1.06 8.63 -5.06
CA PHE A 68 -2.33 8.92 -4.40
C PHE A 68 -3.52 8.24 -5.10
N ALA A 69 -3.51 8.17 -6.43
CA ALA A 69 -4.49 7.38 -7.17
C ALA A 69 -4.34 5.88 -6.88
N LEU A 70 -3.12 5.37 -6.77
CA LEU A 70 -2.87 3.98 -6.40
C LEU A 70 -3.27 3.66 -4.96
N ILE A 71 -3.10 4.59 -4.02
CA ILE A 71 -3.57 4.44 -2.63
C ILE A 71 -5.11 4.31 -2.60
N ILE A 72 -5.83 5.12 -3.39
CA ILE A 72 -7.30 5.01 -3.53
C ILE A 72 -7.67 3.64 -4.10
N LEU A 73 -7.02 3.21 -5.19
CA LEU A 73 -7.25 1.91 -5.81
C LEU A 73 -7.02 0.76 -4.82
N ASN A 74 -5.88 0.78 -4.13
CA ASN A 74 -5.52 -0.25 -3.15
C ASN A 74 -6.54 -0.31 -2.01
N ASN A 75 -6.99 0.84 -1.50
CA ASN A 75 -8.00 0.89 -0.43
C ASN A 75 -9.36 0.35 -0.89
N MET A 76 -9.77 0.65 -2.11
CA MET A 76 -11.02 0.11 -2.70
C MET A 76 -10.92 -1.38 -3.02
N LEU A 77 -9.75 -1.84 -3.46
CA LEU A 77 -9.53 -3.23 -3.88
C LEU A 77 -9.54 -4.18 -2.67
N GLY A 78 -8.65 -3.97 -1.71
CA GLY A 78 -8.43 -4.86 -0.58
C GLY A 78 -7.94 -4.11 0.66
N GLY A 79 -8.39 -2.87 0.87
CA GLY A 79 -8.13 -2.11 2.09
C GLY A 79 -8.85 -2.70 3.30
N PRO A 80 -8.64 -2.14 4.51
CA PRO A 80 -9.08 -2.71 5.79
C PRO A 80 -10.60 -2.75 5.98
N GLY A 81 -11.36 -2.12 5.07
CA GLY A 81 -12.83 -2.13 5.14
C GLY A 81 -13.41 -3.45 4.60
N MET A 82 -14.41 -4.00 5.30
CA MET A 82 -15.15 -5.20 4.85
C MET A 82 -15.88 -4.97 3.53
N ASN A 83 -16.08 -3.72 3.12
CA ASN A 83 -16.68 -3.32 1.86
C ASN A 83 -15.68 -3.29 0.68
N SER A 84 -14.43 -3.66 0.90
CA SER A 84 -13.44 -3.75 -0.18
C SER A 84 -13.84 -4.79 -1.22
N ARG A 85 -13.49 -4.55 -2.50
CA ARG A 85 -13.97 -5.39 -3.63
C ARG A 85 -13.55 -6.84 -3.50
N LEU A 86 -12.33 -7.11 -3.06
CA LEU A 86 -11.85 -8.48 -2.88
C LEU A 86 -12.53 -9.18 -1.70
N ASN A 87 -12.74 -8.50 -0.56
CA ASN A 87 -13.51 -9.06 0.53
C ASN A 87 -14.91 -9.46 0.06
N LEU A 88 -15.60 -8.57 -0.63
CA LEU A 88 -16.94 -8.87 -1.17
C LEU A 88 -16.92 -9.99 -2.19
N ALA A 89 -15.91 -10.08 -3.07
CA ALA A 89 -15.89 -11.05 -4.15
C ALA A 89 -15.43 -12.44 -3.69
N LEU A 90 -14.34 -12.52 -2.92
CA LEU A 90 -13.70 -13.80 -2.58
C LEU A 90 -14.22 -14.36 -1.25
N ARG A 91 -14.44 -13.49 -0.25
CA ARG A 91 -14.87 -13.90 1.08
C ARG A 91 -16.39 -13.96 1.20
N GLU A 92 -17.08 -12.82 1.05
CA GLU A 92 -18.52 -12.75 1.35
C GLU A 92 -19.39 -13.51 0.32
N LYS A 93 -19.12 -13.31 -0.98
CA LYS A 93 -19.94 -13.91 -2.05
C LYS A 93 -19.51 -15.32 -2.43
N ALA A 94 -18.21 -15.59 -2.46
CA ALA A 94 -17.70 -16.86 -2.91
C ALA A 94 -17.34 -17.82 -1.78
N GLY A 95 -17.08 -17.32 -0.56
CA GLY A 95 -16.71 -18.13 0.59
C GLY A 95 -15.41 -18.91 0.45
N LEU A 96 -14.46 -18.39 -0.38
CA LEU A 96 -13.26 -19.14 -0.77
C LEU A 96 -12.05 -18.83 0.11
N VAL A 97 -12.06 -17.68 0.81
CA VAL A 97 -10.93 -17.20 1.60
C VAL A 97 -11.42 -16.72 2.97
N TYR A 98 -10.59 -16.91 4.00
CA TYR A 98 -10.85 -16.33 5.31
C TYR A 98 -10.52 -14.83 5.34
N SER A 99 -9.40 -14.48 4.76
CA SER A 99 -8.98 -13.07 4.58
C SER A 99 -8.36 -12.87 3.22
N VAL A 100 -8.47 -11.65 2.71
CA VAL A 100 -7.81 -11.17 1.51
C VAL A 100 -7.44 -9.72 1.71
N ASP A 101 -6.17 -9.41 1.56
CA ASP A 101 -5.62 -8.09 1.82
C ASP A 101 -4.82 -7.60 0.62
N SER A 102 -4.87 -6.30 0.38
CA SER A 102 -4.07 -5.63 -0.63
C SER A 102 -3.10 -4.65 0.02
N TYR A 103 -1.82 -4.83 -0.27
CA TYR A 103 -0.74 -4.06 0.34
C TYR A 103 -0.06 -3.18 -0.71
N LEU A 104 0.23 -1.96 -0.32
CA LEU A 104 1.03 -1.02 -1.08
C LEU A 104 2.19 -0.54 -0.22
N ASN A 105 3.40 -0.83 -0.66
CA ASN A 105 4.62 -0.39 0.00
C ASN A 105 5.35 0.59 -0.90
N THR A 106 5.63 1.77 -0.38
CA THR A 106 6.34 2.83 -1.10
C THR A 106 7.64 3.15 -0.37
N TYR A 107 8.72 3.23 -1.15
CA TYR A 107 10.05 3.66 -0.74
C TYR A 107 10.40 4.97 -1.44
N PRO A 108 11.45 5.69 -1.05
CA PRO A 108 11.82 6.96 -1.69
C PRO A 108 12.03 6.86 -3.21
N ASP A 109 12.56 5.74 -3.67
CA ASP A 109 13.02 5.47 -5.03
C ASP A 109 12.20 4.41 -5.78
N THR A 110 11.36 3.65 -5.07
CA THR A 110 10.60 2.55 -5.66
C THR A 110 9.30 2.27 -4.91
N GLY A 111 8.52 1.32 -5.38
CA GLY A 111 7.36 0.78 -4.69
C GLY A 111 6.97 -0.59 -5.22
N PHE A 112 6.22 -1.32 -4.44
CA PHE A 112 5.55 -2.54 -4.90
C PHE A 112 4.15 -2.65 -4.30
N TRP A 113 3.29 -3.29 -5.07
CA TRP A 113 1.91 -3.58 -4.70
C TRP A 113 1.69 -5.09 -4.78
N ASN A 114 0.92 -5.63 -3.84
CA ASN A 114 0.52 -7.03 -3.88
C ASN A 114 -0.82 -7.28 -3.20
N VAL A 115 -1.47 -8.37 -3.62
CA VAL A 115 -2.62 -8.98 -2.94
C VAL A 115 -2.17 -10.32 -2.37
N TYR A 116 -2.53 -10.57 -1.13
CA TYR A 116 -2.33 -11.85 -0.46
C TYR A 116 -3.66 -12.46 -0.03
N PHE A 117 -3.81 -13.77 -0.22
CA PHE A 117 -4.91 -14.55 0.33
C PHE A 117 -4.50 -16.01 0.57
N GLY A 118 -5.17 -16.64 1.55
CA GLY A 118 -5.11 -18.08 1.78
C GLY A 118 -6.43 -18.74 1.34
N CYS A 119 -6.36 -19.87 0.67
CA CYS A 119 -7.51 -20.65 0.24
C CYS A 119 -7.20 -22.14 0.18
N ASP A 120 -8.21 -22.97 -0.04
CA ASP A 120 -7.98 -24.39 -0.32
C ASP A 120 -7.22 -24.57 -1.63
N THR A 121 -6.36 -25.59 -1.70
CA THR A 121 -5.46 -25.79 -2.85
C THR A 121 -6.23 -25.95 -4.18
N HIS A 122 -7.42 -26.58 -4.14
CA HIS A 122 -8.26 -26.75 -5.32
C HIS A 122 -8.96 -25.46 -5.79
N ASP A 123 -9.07 -24.44 -4.92
CA ASP A 123 -9.74 -23.17 -5.21
C ASP A 123 -8.80 -22.06 -5.73
N VAL A 124 -7.49 -22.28 -5.75
CA VAL A 124 -6.49 -21.28 -6.20
C VAL A 124 -6.86 -20.68 -7.56
N LYS A 125 -7.19 -21.50 -8.55
CA LYS A 125 -7.56 -21.05 -9.91
C LYS A 125 -8.84 -20.20 -9.89
N ARG A 126 -9.78 -20.52 -9.03
CA ARG A 126 -11.05 -19.79 -8.91
C ARG A 126 -10.84 -18.44 -8.22
N CYS A 127 -10.06 -18.40 -7.14
CA CYS A 127 -9.68 -17.17 -6.45
C CYS A 127 -8.95 -16.21 -7.38
N ARG A 128 -7.95 -16.70 -8.13
CA ARG A 128 -7.19 -15.89 -9.10
C ARG A 128 -8.09 -15.26 -10.17
N ARG A 129 -9.00 -16.04 -10.78
CA ARG A 129 -9.96 -15.51 -11.76
C ARG A 129 -10.86 -14.42 -11.18
N LEU A 130 -11.26 -14.55 -9.90
CA LEU A 130 -12.04 -13.52 -9.22
C LEU A 130 -11.22 -12.27 -8.97
N LEU A 131 -9.96 -12.41 -8.55
CA LEU A 131 -9.02 -11.30 -8.39
C LEU A 131 -8.83 -10.58 -9.72
N GLU A 132 -8.43 -11.28 -10.78
CA GLU A 132 -8.20 -10.72 -12.13
C GLU A 132 -9.44 -9.95 -12.61
N ARG A 133 -10.63 -10.50 -12.41
CA ARG A 133 -11.88 -9.81 -12.77
C ARG A 133 -12.05 -8.48 -12.03
N GLU A 134 -11.71 -8.41 -10.74
CA GLU A 134 -11.82 -7.16 -9.98
C GLU A 134 -10.74 -6.14 -10.41
N LEU A 135 -9.54 -6.60 -10.78
CA LEU A 135 -8.50 -5.74 -11.34
C LEU A 135 -8.93 -5.16 -12.70
N CYS A 136 -9.39 -6.02 -13.63
CA CYS A 136 -9.89 -5.61 -14.95
C CYS A 136 -11.03 -4.58 -14.85
N ARG A 137 -11.89 -4.68 -13.87
CA ARG A 137 -12.97 -3.70 -13.65
C ARG A 137 -12.49 -2.28 -13.39
N PHE A 138 -11.31 -2.12 -12.77
CA PHE A 138 -10.71 -0.80 -12.60
C PHE A 138 -10.04 -0.29 -13.87
N ILE A 139 -9.55 -1.21 -14.71
CA ILE A 139 -8.92 -0.89 -16.00
C ILE A 139 -9.97 -0.50 -17.02
N ASP A 140 -11.02 -1.32 -17.14
CA ASP A 140 -12.00 -1.21 -18.21
C ASP A 140 -12.99 -0.04 -18.03
N LYS A 141 -13.27 0.35 -16.79
CA LYS A 141 -14.29 1.35 -16.49
C LYS A 141 -13.81 2.38 -15.47
N PRO A 142 -13.90 3.67 -15.80
CA PRO A 142 -13.62 4.73 -14.83
C PRO A 142 -14.61 4.65 -13.66
N LEU A 143 -14.17 5.10 -12.50
CA LEU A 143 -15.05 5.25 -11.34
C LEU A 143 -16.11 6.33 -11.62
N THR A 144 -17.34 6.06 -11.21
CA THR A 144 -18.36 7.12 -11.18
C THR A 144 -17.98 8.19 -10.15
N ALA A 145 -18.48 9.41 -10.32
CA ALA A 145 -18.26 10.51 -9.38
C ALA A 145 -18.63 10.12 -7.93
N ALA A 146 -19.74 9.39 -7.76
CA ALA A 146 -20.18 8.90 -6.45
C ALA A 146 -19.21 7.88 -5.83
N GLN A 147 -18.70 6.94 -6.64
CA GLN A 147 -17.73 5.94 -6.18
C GLN A 147 -16.42 6.59 -5.76
N LEU A 148 -15.90 7.51 -6.57
CA LEU A 148 -14.67 8.24 -6.26
C LEU A 148 -14.83 9.10 -5.00
N ALA A 149 -15.93 9.83 -4.87
CA ALA A 149 -16.20 10.63 -3.68
C ALA A 149 -16.29 9.79 -2.40
N ALA A 150 -16.96 8.63 -2.46
CA ALA A 150 -17.04 7.70 -1.34
C ALA A 150 -15.66 7.13 -0.95
N ALA A 151 -14.85 6.73 -1.95
CA ALA A 151 -13.51 6.23 -1.72
C ALA A 151 -12.57 7.27 -1.09
N LYS A 152 -12.61 8.51 -1.57
CA LYS A 152 -11.86 9.64 -1.00
C LYS A 152 -12.28 9.91 0.44
N LYS A 153 -13.60 9.99 0.71
CA LYS A 153 -14.13 10.20 2.06
C LYS A 153 -13.68 9.12 3.02
N GLN A 154 -13.77 7.86 2.62
CA GLN A 154 -13.30 6.72 3.43
C GLN A 154 -11.80 6.84 3.72
N LEU A 155 -10.98 7.08 2.71
CA LEU A 155 -9.53 7.18 2.86
C LEU A 155 -9.10 8.37 3.73
N CYS A 156 -9.71 9.55 3.54
CA CYS A 156 -9.46 10.72 4.38
C CYS A 156 -9.85 10.47 5.85
N GLY A 157 -10.96 9.75 6.08
CA GLY A 157 -11.35 9.33 7.43
C GLY A 157 -10.31 8.40 8.08
N GLN A 158 -9.79 7.42 7.33
CA GLN A 158 -8.72 6.53 7.80
C GLN A 158 -7.42 7.29 8.11
N VAL A 159 -7.06 8.28 7.28
CA VAL A 159 -5.91 9.17 7.53
C VAL A 159 -6.12 9.93 8.84
N GLY A 160 -7.29 10.49 9.08
CA GLY A 160 -7.63 11.18 10.33
C GLY A 160 -7.49 10.26 11.55
N ILE A 161 -8.14 9.09 11.53
CA ILE A 161 -8.07 8.11 12.64
C ILE A 161 -6.61 7.67 12.90
N SER A 162 -5.79 7.52 11.85
CA SER A 162 -4.38 7.13 12.02
C SER A 162 -3.53 8.14 12.78
N THR A 163 -3.99 9.38 12.91
CA THR A 163 -3.30 10.43 13.67
C THR A 163 -3.65 10.43 15.15
N ASP A 164 -4.75 9.80 15.55
CA ASP A 164 -5.18 9.73 16.95
C ASP A 164 -4.30 8.74 17.73
N ALA A 165 -3.69 7.75 17.06
CA ALA A 165 -2.73 6.84 17.66
C ALA A 165 -1.36 7.50 17.77
N SER A 166 -1.03 8.05 18.95
CA SER A 166 0.18 8.84 19.23
C SER A 166 1.48 8.12 18.82
N GLU A 167 1.59 6.82 19.08
CA GLU A 167 2.75 6.01 18.70
C GLU A 167 2.89 5.90 17.19
N GLY A 168 1.82 5.50 16.50
CA GLY A 168 1.79 5.38 15.04
C GLY A 168 2.08 6.72 14.36
N HIS A 169 1.56 7.82 14.91
CA HIS A 169 1.83 9.17 14.42
C HIS A 169 3.31 9.55 14.58
N ALA A 170 3.91 9.30 15.75
CA ALA A 170 5.33 9.57 16.00
C ALA A 170 6.25 8.79 15.07
N LEU A 171 5.96 7.49 14.87
CA LEU A 171 6.71 6.65 13.93
C LEU A 171 6.58 7.13 12.48
N ALA A 172 5.38 7.52 12.06
CA ALA A 172 5.14 8.04 10.73
C ALA A 172 5.86 9.38 10.47
N LEU A 173 5.90 10.28 11.48
CA LEU A 173 6.68 11.51 11.42
C LEU A 173 8.18 11.21 11.27
N GLY A 174 8.72 10.33 12.12
CA GLY A 174 10.12 9.93 12.08
C GLY A 174 10.50 9.29 10.74
N LYS A 175 9.67 8.37 10.24
CA LYS A 175 9.87 7.73 8.93
C LYS A 175 9.86 8.74 7.78
N THR A 176 8.88 9.66 7.78
CA THR A 176 8.79 10.70 6.73
C THR A 176 10.01 11.60 6.74
N PHE A 177 10.46 12.01 7.92
CA PHE A 177 11.64 12.84 8.04
C PHE A 177 12.93 12.10 7.61
N ALA A 178 13.11 10.85 8.06
CA ALA A 178 14.28 10.04 7.72
C ALA A 178 14.39 9.75 6.22
N HIS A 179 13.27 9.51 5.53
CA HIS A 179 13.27 9.18 4.11
C HIS A 179 13.27 10.39 3.18
N TYR A 180 12.62 11.48 3.59
CA TYR A 180 12.35 12.61 2.67
C TYR A 180 12.86 13.95 3.19
N GLY A 181 13.36 14.04 4.43
CA GLY A 181 13.74 15.31 5.07
C GLY A 181 12.56 16.26 5.30
N LEU A 182 11.33 15.75 5.23
CA LEU A 182 10.09 16.53 5.28
C LEU A 182 9.25 16.20 6.52
N HIS A 183 8.50 17.17 7.01
CA HIS A 183 7.45 16.91 7.99
C HIS A 183 6.24 16.27 7.31
N ARG A 184 5.63 15.29 7.98
CA ARG A 184 4.36 14.71 7.52
C ARG A 184 3.25 15.74 7.72
N ASP A 185 2.73 16.24 6.63
CA ASP A 185 1.62 17.20 6.58
C ASP A 185 0.34 16.47 6.18
N ILE A 186 -0.60 16.37 7.13
CA ILE A 186 -1.87 15.67 6.94
C ILE A 186 -2.79 16.46 5.99
N GLU A 187 -2.82 17.78 6.09
CA GLU A 187 -3.66 18.61 5.22
C GLU A 187 -3.21 18.48 3.77
N ARG A 188 -1.90 18.46 3.54
CA ARG A 188 -1.34 18.22 2.21
C ARG A 188 -1.69 16.82 1.67
N ILE A 189 -1.66 15.78 2.52
CA ILE A 189 -2.04 14.43 2.12
C ILE A 189 -3.53 14.39 1.74
N VAL A 190 -4.42 14.95 2.57
CA VAL A 190 -5.86 15.02 2.32
C VAL A 190 -6.17 15.83 1.06
N SER A 191 -5.48 16.95 0.87
CA SER A 191 -5.62 17.78 -0.33
C SER A 191 -5.22 17.00 -1.59
N ALA A 192 -4.10 16.27 -1.55
CA ALA A 192 -3.63 15.45 -2.67
C ALA A 192 -4.62 14.31 -2.99
N ILE A 193 -5.17 13.63 -1.98
CA ILE A 193 -6.21 12.60 -2.17
C ILE A 193 -7.45 13.22 -2.84
N ASN A 194 -7.88 14.40 -2.38
CA ASN A 194 -9.05 15.07 -2.93
C ASN A 194 -8.85 15.59 -4.36
N ALA A 195 -7.63 15.88 -4.76
CA ALA A 195 -7.30 16.33 -6.11
C ALA A 195 -7.35 15.21 -7.17
N VAL A 196 -7.24 13.94 -6.78
CA VAL A 196 -7.22 12.79 -7.72
C VAL A 196 -8.52 12.74 -8.53
N THR A 197 -8.40 12.49 -9.84
CA THR A 197 -9.52 12.35 -10.79
C THR A 197 -9.84 10.88 -11.09
N ALA A 198 -11.04 10.61 -11.65
CA ALA A 198 -11.42 9.25 -12.06
C ALA A 198 -10.51 8.72 -13.20
N ASP A 199 -10.11 9.61 -14.12
CA ASP A 199 -9.24 9.27 -15.24
C ASP A 199 -7.82 8.93 -14.77
N GLU A 200 -7.32 9.61 -13.73
CA GLU A 200 -6.04 9.26 -13.11
C GLU A 200 -6.10 7.89 -12.45
N VAL A 201 -7.19 7.60 -11.72
CA VAL A 201 -7.40 6.28 -11.10
C VAL A 201 -7.42 5.18 -12.16
N GLN A 202 -8.12 5.38 -13.28
CA GLN A 202 -8.17 4.41 -14.37
C GLN A 202 -6.82 4.21 -15.07
N ARG A 203 -6.09 5.29 -15.36
CA ARG A 203 -4.74 5.20 -15.95
C ARG A 203 -3.78 4.44 -15.04
N VAL A 204 -3.79 4.76 -13.75
CA VAL A 204 -2.94 4.09 -12.76
C VAL A 204 -3.33 2.60 -12.63
N ALA A 205 -4.63 2.27 -12.69
CA ALA A 205 -5.06 0.88 -12.73
C ALA A 205 -4.52 0.15 -13.96
N ALA A 206 -4.57 0.76 -15.14
CA ALA A 206 -4.03 0.17 -16.37
C ALA A 206 -2.50 0.00 -16.31
N GLU A 207 -1.78 0.91 -15.67
CA GLU A 207 -0.32 0.81 -15.51
C GLU A 207 0.10 -0.27 -14.50
N VAL A 208 -0.61 -0.39 -13.35
CA VAL A 208 -0.15 -1.23 -12.23
C VAL A 208 -0.82 -2.59 -12.20
N TYR A 209 -2.09 -2.70 -12.62
CA TYR A 209 -2.88 -3.92 -12.55
C TYR A 209 -2.93 -4.70 -13.87
N ALA A 210 -2.23 -4.26 -14.92
CA ALA A 210 -2.16 -4.97 -16.18
C ALA A 210 -1.65 -6.41 -15.96
N PRO A 211 -2.31 -7.43 -16.51
CA PRO A 211 -1.96 -8.85 -16.28
C PRO A 211 -0.51 -9.19 -16.63
N ASP A 212 0.04 -8.54 -17.63
CA ASP A 212 1.42 -8.69 -18.09
C ASP A 212 2.47 -8.02 -17.19
N HIS A 213 2.04 -7.31 -16.17
CA HIS A 213 2.91 -6.70 -15.13
C HIS A 213 2.92 -7.49 -13.81
N LEU A 214 2.09 -8.53 -13.70
CA LEU A 214 1.86 -9.23 -12.42
C LEU A 214 2.71 -10.49 -12.30
N THR A 215 3.40 -10.59 -11.19
CA THR A 215 4.05 -11.81 -10.72
C THR A 215 3.13 -12.52 -9.74
N THR A 216 3.06 -13.85 -9.85
CA THR A 216 2.30 -14.71 -8.94
C THR A 216 3.22 -15.69 -8.22
N LEU A 217 3.12 -15.74 -6.89
CA LEU A 217 3.77 -16.74 -6.05
C LEU A 217 2.71 -17.56 -5.35
N ILE A 218 2.80 -18.89 -5.45
CA ILE A 218 1.88 -19.84 -4.83
C ILE A 218 2.68 -20.81 -3.99
N TYR A 219 2.38 -20.88 -2.71
CA TYR A 219 2.82 -21.96 -1.82
C TYR A 219 1.67 -22.96 -1.66
N LEU A 220 1.97 -24.26 -1.84
CA LEU A 220 1.06 -25.38 -1.66
C LEU A 220 1.51 -26.27 -0.51
#